data_993b975103eecaf0331632756f73e85e
#
_entry.id   993b975103eecaf0331632756f73e85e
#
_cell.length_a   1.000
_cell.length_b   1.000
_cell.length_c   1.000
_cell.angle_alpha   90.00
_cell.angle_beta   90.00
_cell.angle_gamma   90.00
#
_symmetry.space_group_name_H-M   'P 1'
#
loop_
_entity.id
_entity.type
_entity.pdbx_description
1 polymer ?
#
loop_
_entity_poly.entity_id
_entity_poly.type
_entity_poly.pdbx_seq_one_letter_code
_entity_poly.pdbx_strand_id
1 'polypeptide(L)'
;MSDRTEFRGLDDVETVGVVGAGTMGNGIAQVSATAGYDVVMRDVQREFVDRGLDAIDDSLSRLVRKESLSEEEADAARDRITGTTDLEDLTEADLVVEAAPEEMDLKRDVFADLEAVTDEDVVLATNTSTLSVTTIAAATDRASLVLGLHFMNPVPLMKGVELVVGERTDEAVVDFAHEFAESLDKETWEADDKPGFVSNRILMPWINEGVRAYDEGVATKEDIDRGMKLGTNVPMGPLELADHIGLDVCLHATETLHEELGDRYTPAYLLKRKVEAGDLGKKTGRGFYEYE
;
A
#
# COMPACT_ATOMS: atom_id res chain seq x y z
N MET A 1 -27.04 -5.47 -23.28
CA MET A 1 -27.42 -4.83 -22.01
C MET A 1 -26.44 -5.43 -21.03
N SER A 2 -25.47 -4.66 -20.59
CA SER A 2 -24.51 -5.05 -19.55
C SER A 2 -25.34 -5.25 -18.27
N ASP A 3 -25.34 -6.47 -17.73
CA ASP A 3 -25.77 -6.69 -16.35
C ASP A 3 -24.74 -5.89 -15.50
N ARG A 4 -25.13 -4.69 -15.07
CA ARG A 4 -24.35 -3.97 -14.06
C ARG A 4 -24.54 -4.74 -12.77
N THR A 5 -23.46 -5.22 -12.21
CA THR A 5 -23.46 -5.76 -10.84
C THR A 5 -23.90 -4.61 -9.94
N GLU A 6 -25.01 -4.76 -9.24
CA GLU A 6 -25.40 -3.79 -8.20
C GLU A 6 -24.37 -3.90 -7.08
N PHE A 7 -23.79 -2.78 -6.66
CA PHE A 7 -22.88 -2.68 -5.52
C PHE A 7 -23.22 -1.40 -4.75
N ARG A 8 -22.76 -1.33 -3.50
CA ARG A 8 -22.99 -0.18 -2.59
C ARG A 8 -22.27 1.06 -3.13
N GLY A 9 -22.98 2.18 -3.24
CA GLY A 9 -22.36 3.47 -3.53
C GLY A 9 -21.63 4.03 -2.31
N LEU A 10 -20.80 5.07 -2.50
CA LEU A 10 -20.04 5.67 -1.39
C LEU A 10 -20.93 6.19 -0.26
N ASP A 11 -22.10 6.71 -0.58
CA ASP A 11 -23.07 7.22 0.41
C ASP A 11 -23.62 6.11 1.33
N ASP A 12 -23.48 4.84 0.93
CA ASP A 12 -23.92 3.68 1.70
C ASP A 12 -22.77 3.03 2.52
N VAL A 13 -21.54 3.55 2.39
CA VAL A 13 -20.37 3.04 3.13
C VAL A 13 -20.32 3.69 4.51
N GLU A 14 -20.58 2.92 5.54
CA GLU A 14 -20.43 3.31 6.95
C GLU A 14 -19.22 2.60 7.58
N THR A 15 -18.99 1.33 7.23
CA THR A 15 -17.95 0.48 7.83
C THR A 15 -16.92 0.02 6.80
N VAL A 16 -15.65 0.28 7.09
CA VAL A 16 -14.49 -0.19 6.30
C VAL A 16 -13.82 -1.35 7.02
N GLY A 17 -13.77 -2.51 6.38
CA GLY A 17 -12.97 -3.65 6.81
C GLY A 17 -11.51 -3.50 6.36
N VAL A 18 -10.57 -3.78 7.24
CA VAL A 18 -9.13 -3.81 6.90
C VAL A 18 -8.53 -5.15 7.31
N VAL A 19 -8.00 -5.91 6.36
CA VAL A 19 -7.36 -7.20 6.62
C VAL A 19 -5.85 -7.06 6.61
N GLY A 20 -5.22 -7.33 7.76
CA GLY A 20 -3.82 -7.08 8.03
C GLY A 20 -3.63 -5.83 8.89
N ALA A 21 -3.06 -5.97 10.09
CA ALA A 21 -2.78 -4.88 11.03
C ALA A 21 -1.32 -4.38 10.95
N GLY A 22 -0.59 -4.79 9.90
CA GLY A 22 0.78 -4.35 9.63
C GLY A 22 0.88 -2.86 9.27
N THR A 23 2.07 -2.43 8.83
CA THR A 23 2.37 -1.01 8.52
C THR A 23 1.37 -0.36 7.57
N MET A 24 0.92 -1.07 6.54
CA MET A 24 -0.05 -0.53 5.59
C MET A 24 -1.47 -0.57 6.15
N GLY A 25 -1.88 -1.71 6.70
CA GLY A 25 -3.24 -1.87 7.20
C GLY A 25 -3.57 -0.94 8.37
N ASN A 26 -2.67 -0.77 9.34
CA ASN A 26 -2.92 0.21 10.42
C ASN A 26 -3.01 1.65 9.87
N GLY A 27 -2.21 1.99 8.86
CA GLY A 27 -2.28 3.30 8.22
C GLY A 27 -3.58 3.51 7.45
N ILE A 28 -4.09 2.49 6.74
CA ILE A 28 -5.37 2.52 6.02
C ILE A 28 -6.52 2.62 7.03
N ALA A 29 -6.50 1.82 8.10
CA ALA A 29 -7.48 1.89 9.18
C ALA A 29 -7.52 3.29 9.82
N GLN A 30 -6.34 3.88 10.10
CA GLN A 30 -6.24 5.22 10.66
C GLN A 30 -6.87 6.28 9.75
N VAL A 31 -6.54 6.31 8.45
CA VAL A 31 -7.06 7.36 7.56
C VAL A 31 -8.56 7.21 7.32
N SER A 32 -9.06 5.97 7.24
CA SER A 32 -10.50 5.69 7.14
C SER A 32 -11.26 6.17 8.39
N ALA A 33 -10.75 5.86 9.59
CA ALA A 33 -11.36 6.32 10.83
C ALA A 33 -11.29 7.86 11.00
N THR A 34 -10.18 8.48 10.57
CA THR A 34 -10.03 9.96 10.59
C THR A 34 -11.00 10.62 9.64
N ALA A 35 -11.36 9.97 8.52
CA ALA A 35 -12.36 10.45 7.57
C ALA A 35 -13.81 10.25 8.07
N GLY A 36 -14.00 9.51 9.17
CA GLY A 36 -15.31 9.35 9.81
C GLY A 36 -15.97 7.96 9.64
N TYR A 37 -15.31 7.03 8.94
CA TYR A 37 -15.80 5.66 8.81
C TYR A 37 -15.56 4.87 10.10
N ASP A 38 -16.48 3.97 10.44
CA ASP A 38 -16.22 2.91 11.41
C ASP A 38 -15.28 1.87 10.76
N VAL A 39 -14.34 1.34 11.53
CA VAL A 39 -13.30 0.46 10.99
C VAL A 39 -13.20 -0.83 11.78
N VAL A 40 -13.25 -1.96 11.07
CA VAL A 40 -12.94 -3.27 11.63
C VAL A 40 -11.58 -3.71 11.09
N MET A 41 -10.53 -3.61 11.93
CA MET A 41 -9.18 -4.02 11.58
C MET A 41 -8.90 -5.44 12.10
N ARG A 42 -8.73 -6.37 11.16
CA ARG A 42 -8.54 -7.79 11.45
C ARG A 42 -7.11 -8.24 11.16
N ASP A 43 -6.54 -9.06 12.06
CA ASP A 43 -5.34 -9.83 11.76
C ASP A 43 -5.44 -11.25 12.35
N VAL A 44 -4.57 -12.17 11.92
CA VAL A 44 -4.63 -13.60 12.31
C VAL A 44 -4.26 -13.84 13.78
N GLN A 45 -3.58 -12.91 14.44
CA GLN A 45 -3.15 -13.02 15.83
C GLN A 45 -3.46 -11.73 16.59
N ARG A 46 -3.93 -11.87 17.81
CA ARG A 46 -4.22 -10.73 18.71
C ARG A 46 -3.02 -9.80 18.89
N GLU A 47 -1.83 -10.37 19.00
CA GLU A 47 -0.58 -9.58 19.11
C GLU A 47 -0.35 -8.66 17.90
N PHE A 48 -0.71 -9.07 16.69
CA PHE A 48 -0.58 -8.23 15.50
C PHE A 48 -1.61 -7.11 15.51
N VAL A 49 -2.85 -7.41 15.90
CA VAL A 49 -3.92 -6.43 16.09
C VAL A 49 -3.50 -5.37 17.12
N ASP A 50 -3.04 -5.80 18.29
CA ASP A 50 -2.63 -4.89 19.37
C ASP A 50 -1.49 -3.97 18.92
N ARG A 51 -0.47 -4.51 18.24
CA ARG A 51 0.62 -3.69 17.66
C ARG A 51 0.13 -2.71 16.60
N GLY A 52 -0.87 -3.09 15.81
CA GLY A 52 -1.50 -2.19 14.83
C GLY A 52 -2.22 -1.04 15.51
N LEU A 53 -3.00 -1.31 16.55
CA LEU A 53 -3.68 -0.29 17.36
C LEU A 53 -2.69 0.65 18.06
N ASP A 54 -1.63 0.11 18.68
CA ASP A 54 -0.56 0.90 19.29
C ASP A 54 0.12 1.82 18.26
N ALA A 55 0.37 1.33 17.05
CA ALA A 55 0.97 2.11 15.96
C ALA A 55 0.06 3.27 15.50
N ILE A 56 -1.26 3.04 15.47
CA ILE A 56 -2.26 4.07 15.19
C ILE A 56 -2.24 5.13 16.28
N ASP A 57 -2.27 4.74 17.55
CA ASP A 57 -2.23 5.66 18.69
C ASP A 57 -0.98 6.54 18.68
N ASP A 58 0.19 5.96 18.43
CA ASP A 58 1.44 6.67 18.27
C ASP A 58 1.41 7.65 17.10
N SER A 59 0.80 7.23 15.97
CA SER A 59 0.68 8.06 14.76
C SER A 59 -0.25 9.25 15.01
N LEU A 60 -1.46 9.03 15.53
CA LEU A 60 -2.42 10.08 15.88
C LEU A 60 -1.82 11.07 16.89
N SER A 61 -1.16 10.57 17.93
CA SER A 61 -0.46 11.40 18.92
C SER A 61 0.64 12.27 18.28
N ARG A 62 1.34 11.78 17.25
CA ARG A 62 2.32 12.59 16.50
C ARG A 62 1.65 13.67 15.65
N LEU A 63 0.49 13.38 15.03
CA LEU A 63 -0.27 14.36 14.25
C LEU A 63 -0.81 15.48 15.16
N VAL A 64 -1.31 15.15 16.34
CA VAL A 64 -1.74 16.13 17.35
C VAL A 64 -0.57 17.04 17.78
N ARG A 65 0.59 16.45 18.11
CA ARG A 65 1.79 17.24 18.46
C ARG A 65 2.29 18.15 17.34
N LYS A 66 2.00 17.83 16.08
CA LYS A 66 2.33 18.65 14.89
C LYS A 66 1.22 19.64 14.53
N GLU A 67 0.16 19.70 15.32
CA GLU A 67 -1.01 20.55 15.04
C GLU A 67 -1.69 20.25 13.69
N SER A 68 -1.50 19.02 13.18
CA SER A 68 -2.13 18.54 11.94
C SER A 68 -3.48 17.89 12.18
N LEU A 69 -3.80 17.58 13.42
CA LEU A 69 -5.04 17.00 13.91
C LEU A 69 -5.31 17.54 15.32
N SER A 70 -6.55 17.81 15.65
CA SER A 70 -6.93 18.15 17.02
C SER A 70 -6.99 16.91 17.92
N GLU A 71 -6.94 17.09 19.24
CA GLU A 71 -7.06 16.00 20.19
C GLU A 71 -8.45 15.33 20.10
N GLU A 72 -9.50 16.12 19.89
CA GLU A 72 -10.88 15.65 19.72
C GLU A 72 -11.05 14.77 18.45
N GLU A 73 -10.45 15.18 17.32
CA GLU A 73 -10.45 14.39 16.08
C GLU A 73 -9.65 13.09 16.24
N ALA A 74 -8.51 13.13 16.96
CA ALA A 74 -7.72 11.94 17.21
C ALA A 74 -8.45 10.93 18.09
N ASP A 75 -9.13 11.40 19.14
CA ASP A 75 -9.92 10.54 20.03
C ASP A 75 -11.13 9.96 19.30
N ALA A 76 -11.83 10.76 18.49
CA ALA A 76 -12.93 10.28 17.65
C ALA A 76 -12.48 9.20 16.65
N ALA A 77 -11.30 9.36 16.05
CA ALA A 77 -10.74 8.35 15.14
C ALA A 77 -10.39 7.04 15.89
N ARG A 78 -9.83 7.12 17.12
CA ARG A 78 -9.57 5.91 17.94
C ARG A 78 -10.84 5.15 18.26
N ASP A 79 -11.88 5.87 18.66
CA ASP A 79 -13.17 5.28 19.08
C ASP A 79 -13.88 4.55 17.93
N ARG A 80 -13.56 4.88 16.67
CA ARG A 80 -14.11 4.22 15.48
C ARG A 80 -13.42 2.92 15.09
N ILE A 81 -12.25 2.60 15.67
CA ILE A 81 -11.47 1.43 15.24
C ILE A 81 -11.68 0.26 16.20
N THR A 82 -12.22 -0.82 15.67
CA THR A 82 -12.33 -2.10 16.36
C THR A 82 -11.30 -3.08 15.84
N GLY A 83 -10.46 -3.63 16.72
CA GLY A 83 -9.47 -4.65 16.36
C GLY A 83 -9.96 -6.06 16.69
N THR A 84 -9.88 -6.99 15.72
CA THR A 84 -10.35 -8.37 15.88
C THR A 84 -9.40 -9.40 15.27
N THR A 85 -9.55 -10.65 15.66
CA THR A 85 -8.93 -11.82 15.00
C THR A 85 -9.95 -12.66 14.26
N ASP A 86 -11.24 -12.38 14.43
CA ASP A 86 -12.32 -13.11 13.80
C ASP A 86 -12.65 -12.51 12.43
N LEU A 87 -12.74 -13.36 11.41
CA LEU A 87 -13.10 -12.93 10.07
C LEU A 87 -14.59 -12.58 9.95
N GLU A 88 -15.43 -13.25 10.72
CA GLU A 88 -16.87 -13.03 10.75
C GLU A 88 -17.24 -11.59 11.20
N ASP A 89 -16.35 -10.92 11.92
CA ASP A 89 -16.56 -9.51 12.30
C ASP A 89 -16.53 -8.55 11.10
N LEU A 90 -16.14 -9.03 9.91
CA LEU A 90 -16.18 -8.28 8.65
C LEU A 90 -17.52 -8.42 7.89
N THR A 91 -18.46 -9.18 8.41
CA THR A 91 -19.78 -9.40 7.76
C THR A 91 -20.53 -8.09 7.52
N GLU A 92 -20.37 -7.11 8.41
CA GLU A 92 -21.02 -5.80 8.31
C GLU A 92 -20.17 -4.75 7.57
N ALA A 93 -19.03 -5.14 6.98
CA ALA A 93 -18.20 -4.21 6.22
C ALA A 93 -18.84 -3.89 4.86
N ASP A 94 -18.84 -2.61 4.49
CA ASP A 94 -19.37 -2.11 3.22
C ASP A 94 -18.29 -2.01 2.13
N LEU A 95 -17.03 -1.94 2.54
CA LEU A 95 -15.81 -2.00 1.74
C LEU A 95 -14.75 -2.75 2.51
N VAL A 96 -14.00 -3.64 1.88
CA VAL A 96 -12.85 -4.29 2.53
C VAL A 96 -11.57 -3.99 1.78
N VAL A 97 -10.54 -3.53 2.52
CA VAL A 97 -9.19 -3.32 1.99
C VAL A 97 -8.23 -4.34 2.60
N GLU A 98 -7.71 -5.22 1.75
CA GLU A 98 -6.74 -6.24 2.13
C GLU A 98 -5.32 -5.67 2.07
N ALA A 99 -4.57 -5.81 3.16
CA ALA A 99 -3.17 -5.40 3.35
C ALA A 99 -2.32 -6.49 4.03
N ALA A 100 -2.62 -7.76 3.74
CA ALA A 100 -1.87 -8.94 4.19
C ALA A 100 -0.48 -9.02 3.48
N PRO A 101 0.43 -9.92 3.92
CA PRO A 101 1.72 -10.10 3.29
C PRO A 101 1.64 -10.32 1.77
N GLU A 102 2.69 -9.86 1.04
CA GLU A 102 2.76 -9.83 -0.42
C GLU A 102 3.05 -11.23 -0.99
N GLU A 103 2.11 -12.14 -0.79
CA GLU A 103 2.16 -13.54 -1.24
C GLU A 103 0.86 -13.89 -1.99
N MET A 104 0.98 -14.31 -3.27
CA MET A 104 -0.17 -14.52 -4.17
C MET A 104 -1.17 -15.53 -3.60
N ASP A 105 -0.69 -16.69 -3.16
CA ASP A 105 -1.57 -17.75 -2.66
C ASP A 105 -2.30 -17.30 -1.39
N LEU A 106 -1.61 -16.60 -0.47
CA LEU A 106 -2.23 -16.03 0.72
C LEU A 106 -3.32 -15.01 0.38
N LYS A 107 -3.05 -14.09 -0.55
CA LYS A 107 -4.05 -13.08 -0.95
C LYS A 107 -5.26 -13.72 -1.61
N ARG A 108 -5.07 -14.73 -2.44
CA ARG A 108 -6.18 -15.48 -3.03
C ARG A 108 -7.04 -16.19 -1.99
N ASP A 109 -6.40 -16.83 -0.99
CA ASP A 109 -7.11 -17.47 0.11
C ASP A 109 -7.91 -16.44 0.92
N VAL A 110 -7.30 -15.29 1.25
CA VAL A 110 -7.99 -14.19 1.94
C VAL A 110 -9.18 -13.68 1.14
N PHE A 111 -9.06 -13.52 -0.18
CA PHE A 111 -10.17 -13.04 -1.02
C PHE A 111 -11.32 -14.06 -1.12
N ALA A 112 -11.00 -15.35 -1.19
CA ALA A 112 -12.02 -16.40 -1.15
C ALA A 112 -12.74 -16.44 0.22
N ASP A 113 -12.01 -16.25 1.31
CA ASP A 113 -12.57 -16.18 2.66
C ASP A 113 -13.43 -14.92 2.84
N LEU A 114 -12.99 -13.76 2.33
CA LEU A 114 -13.76 -12.51 2.35
C LEU A 114 -15.07 -12.63 1.56
N GLU A 115 -15.03 -13.26 0.39
CA GLU A 115 -16.22 -13.51 -0.41
C GLU A 115 -17.26 -14.34 0.36
N ALA A 116 -16.79 -15.29 1.19
CA ALA A 116 -17.69 -16.15 1.96
C ALA A 116 -18.37 -15.45 3.14
N VAL A 117 -17.78 -14.38 3.69
CA VAL A 117 -18.27 -13.72 4.91
C VAL A 117 -18.91 -12.36 4.65
N THR A 118 -18.63 -11.69 3.53
CA THR A 118 -19.20 -10.37 3.20
C THR A 118 -20.34 -10.49 2.20
N ASP A 119 -21.25 -9.53 2.19
CA ASP A 119 -22.34 -9.47 1.24
C ASP A 119 -21.84 -9.41 -0.21
N GLU A 120 -22.66 -9.88 -1.16
CA GLU A 120 -22.27 -10.01 -2.57
C GLU A 120 -22.04 -8.68 -3.30
N ASP A 121 -22.54 -7.57 -2.74
CA ASP A 121 -22.42 -6.19 -3.26
C ASP A 121 -21.26 -5.40 -2.65
N VAL A 122 -20.47 -6.00 -1.76
CA VAL A 122 -19.30 -5.37 -1.12
C VAL A 122 -18.10 -5.37 -2.07
N VAL A 123 -17.49 -4.20 -2.26
CA VAL A 123 -16.25 -4.04 -2.99
C VAL A 123 -15.08 -4.57 -2.18
N LEU A 124 -14.25 -5.41 -2.81
CA LEU A 124 -13.02 -5.92 -2.22
C LEU A 124 -11.80 -5.27 -2.89
N ALA A 125 -10.97 -4.62 -2.10
CA ALA A 125 -9.76 -3.98 -2.60
C ALA A 125 -8.50 -4.67 -2.04
N THR A 126 -7.42 -4.73 -2.83
CA THR A 126 -6.11 -5.16 -2.37
C THR A 126 -5.11 -4.01 -2.38
N ASN A 127 -4.30 -3.90 -1.33
CA ASN A 127 -3.20 -2.94 -1.26
C ASN A 127 -1.88 -3.51 -1.79
N THR A 128 -1.95 -4.52 -2.67
CA THR A 128 -0.74 -5.08 -3.29
C THR A 128 0.06 -4.01 -4.02
N SER A 129 1.38 -4.13 -3.99
CA SER A 129 2.31 -3.24 -4.70
C SER A 129 2.89 -3.86 -5.98
N THR A 130 2.79 -5.19 -6.13
CA THR A 130 3.48 -5.91 -7.21
C THR A 130 2.70 -7.08 -7.80
N LEU A 131 1.73 -7.63 -7.06
CA LEU A 131 0.97 -8.81 -7.50
C LEU A 131 -0.20 -8.41 -8.42
N SER A 132 -0.53 -9.30 -9.36
CA SER A 132 -1.64 -9.09 -10.28
C SER A 132 -2.99 -9.05 -9.56
N VAL A 133 -3.67 -7.92 -9.63
CA VAL A 133 -5.04 -7.72 -9.15
C VAL A 133 -6.01 -8.66 -9.85
N THR A 134 -5.86 -8.87 -11.14
CA THR A 134 -6.66 -9.81 -11.94
C THR A 134 -6.54 -11.25 -11.41
N THR A 135 -5.33 -11.67 -11.02
CA THR A 135 -5.10 -13.01 -10.47
C THR A 135 -5.71 -13.16 -9.08
N ILE A 136 -5.64 -12.12 -8.24
CA ILE A 136 -6.29 -12.09 -6.92
C ILE A 136 -7.81 -12.13 -7.10
N ALA A 137 -8.37 -11.29 -7.96
CA ALA A 137 -9.80 -11.23 -8.26
C ALA A 137 -10.38 -12.55 -8.77
N ALA A 138 -9.57 -13.34 -9.49
CA ALA A 138 -9.98 -14.66 -9.99
C ALA A 138 -10.20 -15.71 -8.88
N ALA A 139 -9.88 -15.42 -7.63
CA ALA A 139 -10.23 -16.26 -6.47
C ALA A 139 -11.67 -16.05 -6.02
N THR A 140 -12.41 -15.10 -6.61
CA THR A 140 -13.80 -14.78 -6.27
C THR A 140 -14.72 -14.90 -7.49
N ASP A 141 -16.01 -15.13 -7.25
CA ASP A 141 -17.04 -15.13 -8.29
C ASP A 141 -17.49 -13.68 -8.65
N ARG A 142 -17.10 -12.67 -7.84
CA ARG A 142 -17.39 -11.24 -8.03
C ARG A 142 -16.17 -10.42 -8.46
N ALA A 143 -15.36 -10.94 -9.36
CA ALA A 143 -14.16 -10.28 -9.86
C ALA A 143 -14.39 -8.86 -10.44
N SER A 144 -15.63 -8.52 -10.80
CA SER A 144 -16.04 -7.19 -11.24
C SER A 144 -16.04 -6.16 -10.10
N LEU A 145 -16.15 -6.59 -8.85
CA LEU A 145 -16.11 -5.76 -7.63
C LEU A 145 -14.74 -5.77 -6.95
N VAL A 146 -13.70 -6.22 -7.65
CA VAL A 146 -12.33 -6.27 -7.12
C VAL A 146 -11.44 -5.28 -7.85
N LEU A 147 -10.64 -4.49 -7.09
CA LEU A 147 -9.64 -3.58 -7.62
C LEU A 147 -8.41 -3.49 -6.69
N GLY A 148 -7.35 -2.84 -7.16
CA GLY A 148 -6.21 -2.46 -6.33
C GLY A 148 -6.39 -1.05 -5.77
N LEU A 149 -6.21 -0.89 -4.46
CA LEU A 149 -6.05 0.39 -3.76
C LEU A 149 -4.63 0.44 -3.20
N HIS A 150 -3.68 0.81 -4.04
CA HIS A 150 -2.26 0.85 -3.66
C HIS A 150 -1.94 2.18 -2.97
N PHE A 151 -2.04 2.19 -1.65
CA PHE A 151 -1.68 3.34 -0.82
C PHE A 151 -0.17 3.52 -0.74
N MET A 152 0.28 4.78 -0.70
CA MET A 152 1.70 5.10 -0.53
C MET A 152 2.08 5.16 0.95
N ASN A 153 3.23 4.58 1.31
CA ASN A 153 3.74 4.56 2.69
C ASN A 153 4.57 5.82 3.01
N PRO A 154 4.37 6.49 4.17
CA PRO A 154 3.39 6.22 5.24
C PRO A 154 1.98 6.72 4.88
N VAL A 155 0.97 5.84 4.99
CA VAL A 155 -0.41 6.12 4.56
C VAL A 155 -0.99 7.42 5.12
N PRO A 156 -0.83 7.76 6.43
CA PRO A 156 -1.39 9.01 6.98
C PRO A 156 -0.74 10.29 6.43
N LEU A 157 0.45 10.19 5.83
CA LEU A 157 1.22 11.37 5.37
C LEU A 157 1.22 11.53 3.86
N MET A 158 1.10 10.42 3.15
CA MET A 158 1.15 10.42 1.68
C MET A 158 -0.23 10.71 1.10
N LYS A 159 -0.28 11.61 0.13
CA LYS A 159 -1.54 12.02 -0.53
C LYS A 159 -1.98 11.04 -1.60
N GLY A 160 -1.06 10.32 -2.21
CA GLY A 160 -1.33 9.52 -3.40
C GLY A 160 -1.87 8.13 -3.10
N VAL A 161 -2.84 7.69 -3.91
CA VAL A 161 -3.32 6.30 -4.01
C VAL A 161 -3.40 5.93 -5.49
N GLU A 162 -2.80 4.80 -5.84
CA GLU A 162 -2.84 4.24 -7.18
C GLU A 162 -3.99 3.25 -7.30
N LEU A 163 -4.95 3.54 -8.16
CA LEU A 163 -6.06 2.65 -8.45
C LEU A 163 -5.62 1.65 -9.53
N VAL A 164 -5.57 0.37 -9.20
CA VAL A 164 -5.14 -0.66 -10.13
C VAL A 164 -6.35 -1.41 -10.66
N VAL A 165 -6.60 -1.26 -11.97
CA VAL A 165 -7.77 -1.79 -12.65
C VAL A 165 -7.46 -3.19 -13.17
N GLY A 166 -8.10 -4.21 -12.59
CA GLY A 166 -8.02 -5.59 -13.06
C GLY A 166 -8.82 -5.80 -14.36
N GLU A 167 -8.57 -6.91 -15.05
CA GLU A 167 -9.18 -7.25 -16.36
C GLU A 167 -10.72 -7.26 -16.33
N ARG A 168 -11.32 -7.49 -15.15
CA ARG A 168 -12.78 -7.60 -14.99
C ARG A 168 -13.37 -6.53 -14.09
N THR A 169 -12.56 -5.64 -13.52
CA THR A 169 -13.04 -4.55 -12.66
C THR A 169 -14.04 -3.69 -13.42
N ASP A 170 -15.23 -3.50 -12.86
CA ASP A 170 -16.27 -2.64 -13.46
C ASP A 170 -15.83 -1.16 -13.36
N GLU A 171 -16.09 -0.38 -14.40
CA GLU A 171 -15.80 1.06 -14.45
C GLU A 171 -16.47 1.81 -13.28
N ALA A 172 -17.68 1.41 -12.89
CA ALA A 172 -18.38 2.00 -11.76
C ALA A 172 -17.69 1.75 -10.41
N VAL A 173 -16.95 0.63 -10.27
CA VAL A 173 -16.12 0.34 -9.09
C VAL A 173 -14.86 1.20 -9.08
N VAL A 174 -14.31 1.54 -10.24
CA VAL A 174 -13.20 2.48 -10.35
C VAL A 174 -13.64 3.89 -9.94
N ASP A 175 -14.81 4.35 -10.42
CA ASP A 175 -15.40 5.63 -10.01
C ASP A 175 -15.63 5.68 -8.49
N PHE A 176 -16.23 4.63 -7.92
CA PHE A 176 -16.39 4.48 -6.47
C PHE A 176 -15.05 4.58 -5.71
N ALA A 177 -14.01 3.94 -6.21
CA ALA A 177 -12.68 3.96 -5.58
C ALA A 177 -12.02 5.35 -5.63
N HIS A 178 -12.27 6.14 -6.68
CA HIS A 178 -11.89 7.55 -6.75
C HIS A 178 -12.58 8.35 -5.64
N GLU A 179 -13.90 8.22 -5.54
CA GLU A 179 -14.71 8.93 -4.53
C GLU A 179 -14.30 8.53 -3.11
N PHE A 180 -14.08 7.24 -2.86
CA PHE A 180 -13.59 6.74 -1.56
C PHE A 180 -12.21 7.32 -1.21
N ALA A 181 -11.26 7.30 -2.13
CA ALA A 181 -9.93 7.87 -1.88
C ALA A 181 -10.01 9.39 -1.64
N GLU A 182 -10.85 10.12 -2.38
CA GLU A 182 -11.10 11.55 -2.16
C GLU A 182 -11.69 11.82 -0.77
N SER A 183 -12.60 10.98 -0.29
CA SER A 183 -13.16 11.09 1.07
C SER A 183 -12.10 10.95 2.18
N LEU A 184 -11.00 10.26 1.89
CA LEU A 184 -9.82 10.14 2.76
C LEU A 184 -8.80 11.29 2.60
N ASP A 185 -9.11 12.36 1.87
CA ASP A 185 -8.21 13.46 1.52
C ASP A 185 -6.98 12.96 0.72
N LYS A 186 -7.21 11.99 -0.18
CA LYS A 186 -6.20 11.44 -1.10
C LYS A 186 -6.45 11.89 -2.53
N GLU A 187 -5.38 11.87 -3.31
CA GLU A 187 -5.39 12.12 -4.75
C GLU A 187 -5.05 10.81 -5.46
N THR A 188 -5.74 10.50 -6.53
CA THR A 188 -5.65 9.22 -7.22
C THR A 188 -5.12 9.35 -8.63
N TRP A 189 -4.54 8.27 -9.12
CA TRP A 189 -4.30 8.00 -10.55
C TRP A 189 -4.59 6.54 -10.83
N GLU A 190 -4.97 6.25 -12.06
CA GLU A 190 -5.27 4.90 -12.51
C GLU A 190 -4.04 4.22 -13.12
N ALA A 191 -3.97 2.93 -12.96
CA ALA A 191 -3.05 2.04 -13.64
C ALA A 191 -3.76 0.77 -14.09
N ASP A 192 -3.48 0.30 -15.29
CA ASP A 192 -3.81 -1.08 -15.66
C ASP A 192 -3.05 -2.06 -14.77
N ASP A 193 -3.63 -3.24 -14.54
CA ASP A 193 -2.96 -4.36 -13.88
C ASP A 193 -1.80 -4.89 -14.73
N LYS A 194 -0.69 -4.18 -14.69
CA LYS A 194 0.57 -4.50 -15.36
C LYS A 194 1.70 -4.53 -14.33
N PRO A 195 2.76 -5.32 -14.54
CA PRO A 195 3.86 -5.43 -13.57
C PRO A 195 4.43 -4.09 -13.12
N GLY A 196 4.34 -3.84 -11.80
CA GLY A 196 4.81 -2.62 -11.13
C GLY A 196 3.90 -1.41 -11.29
N PHE A 197 2.71 -1.56 -11.92
CA PHE A 197 1.73 -0.51 -12.15
C PHE A 197 2.38 0.75 -12.75
N VAL A 198 2.07 1.95 -12.32
CA VAL A 198 2.80 3.17 -12.70
C VAL A 198 3.96 3.41 -11.73
N SER A 199 3.69 3.35 -10.43
CA SER A 199 4.64 3.78 -9.39
C SER A 199 5.92 2.95 -9.41
N ASN A 200 5.84 1.65 -9.19
CA ASN A 200 7.03 0.80 -9.13
C ASN A 200 7.70 0.63 -10.50
N ARG A 201 6.89 0.65 -11.57
CA ARG A 201 7.38 0.57 -12.96
C ARG A 201 8.36 1.68 -13.32
N ILE A 202 8.18 2.87 -12.76
CA ILE A 202 9.04 4.03 -12.99
C ILE A 202 10.07 4.19 -11.87
N LEU A 203 9.65 4.03 -10.62
CA LEU A 203 10.50 4.30 -9.46
C LEU A 203 11.65 3.29 -9.32
N MET A 204 11.36 1.99 -9.47
CA MET A 204 12.39 0.96 -9.27
C MET A 204 13.54 1.06 -10.28
N PRO A 205 13.31 1.22 -11.60
CA PRO A 205 14.38 1.49 -12.54
C PRO A 205 15.19 2.75 -12.24
N TRP A 206 14.56 3.81 -11.78
CA TRP A 206 15.24 5.04 -11.41
C TRP A 206 16.17 4.85 -10.19
N ILE A 207 15.71 4.16 -9.16
CA ILE A 207 16.52 3.76 -8.00
C ILE A 207 17.67 2.84 -8.46
N ASN A 208 17.34 1.79 -9.21
CA ASN A 208 18.29 0.80 -9.67
C ASN A 208 19.42 1.42 -10.53
N GLU A 209 19.08 2.40 -11.37
CA GLU A 209 20.08 3.14 -12.15
C GLU A 209 20.94 4.04 -11.26
N GLY A 210 20.39 4.66 -10.23
CA GLY A 210 21.15 5.38 -9.21
C GLY A 210 22.18 4.48 -8.51
N VAL A 211 21.77 3.25 -8.17
CA VAL A 211 22.67 2.23 -7.58
C VAL A 211 23.78 1.83 -8.55
N ARG A 212 23.47 1.62 -9.83
CA ARG A 212 24.47 1.30 -10.87
C ARG A 212 25.47 2.43 -11.06
N ALA A 213 24.97 3.66 -11.19
CA ALA A 213 25.83 4.83 -11.34
C ALA A 213 26.82 5.00 -10.17
N TYR A 214 26.39 4.67 -8.95
CA TYR A 214 27.25 4.66 -7.78
C TYR A 214 28.27 3.52 -7.84
N ASP A 215 27.84 2.29 -8.15
CA ASP A 215 28.73 1.10 -8.22
C ASP A 215 29.81 1.24 -9.33
N GLU A 216 29.45 1.86 -10.44
CA GLU A 216 30.33 2.14 -11.59
C GLU A 216 31.24 3.35 -11.38
N GLY A 217 31.08 4.08 -10.26
CA GLY A 217 31.94 5.22 -9.92
C GLY A 217 31.68 6.48 -10.77
N VAL A 218 30.46 6.64 -11.28
CA VAL A 218 30.06 7.86 -12.02
C VAL A 218 30.17 9.08 -11.12
N ALA A 219 29.73 8.98 -9.86
CA ALA A 219 29.85 10.03 -8.84
C ALA A 219 29.77 9.43 -7.43
N THR A 220 29.98 10.27 -6.41
CA THR A 220 29.69 9.88 -5.01
C THR A 220 28.19 9.74 -4.80
N LYS A 221 27.76 8.97 -3.78
CA LYS A 221 26.34 8.82 -3.44
C LYS A 221 25.70 10.18 -3.15
N GLU A 222 26.41 11.07 -2.48
CA GLU A 222 25.98 12.43 -2.15
C GLU A 222 25.76 13.27 -3.42
N ASP A 223 26.63 13.16 -4.41
CA ASP A 223 26.52 13.93 -5.67
C ASP A 223 25.45 13.36 -6.59
N ILE A 224 25.22 12.03 -6.61
CA ILE A 224 24.11 11.40 -7.34
C ILE A 224 22.79 11.93 -6.79
N ASP A 225 22.57 11.82 -5.48
CA ASP A 225 21.33 12.27 -4.85
C ASP A 225 21.13 13.79 -4.98
N ARG A 226 22.19 14.57 -4.78
CA ARG A 226 22.16 16.01 -4.95
C ARG A 226 21.87 16.42 -6.39
N GLY A 227 22.48 15.75 -7.35
CA GLY A 227 22.25 15.98 -8.77
C GLY A 227 20.81 15.76 -9.16
N MET A 228 20.20 14.68 -8.68
CA MET A 228 18.80 14.37 -8.94
C MET A 228 17.85 15.34 -8.21
N LYS A 229 18.11 15.66 -6.94
CA LYS A 229 17.29 16.66 -6.21
C LYS A 229 17.28 18.03 -6.90
N LEU A 230 18.44 18.51 -7.33
CA LEU A 230 18.55 19.82 -7.97
C LEU A 230 18.14 19.84 -9.44
N GLY A 231 18.38 18.74 -10.15
CA GLY A 231 18.13 18.62 -11.59
C GLY A 231 16.67 18.33 -11.94
N THR A 232 15.95 17.63 -11.07
CA THR A 232 14.57 17.20 -11.31
C THR A 232 13.56 17.68 -10.26
N ASN A 233 14.02 18.42 -9.25
CA ASN A 233 13.20 18.98 -8.15
C ASN A 233 12.47 17.90 -7.33
N VAL A 234 13.02 16.69 -7.23
CA VAL A 234 12.51 15.64 -6.34
C VAL A 234 12.99 15.88 -4.91
N PRO A 235 12.20 15.50 -3.87
CA PRO A 235 12.56 15.77 -2.47
C PRO A 235 13.75 14.92 -1.98
N MET A 236 13.92 13.72 -2.51
CA MET A 236 15.02 12.78 -2.20
C MET A 236 15.67 12.28 -3.48
N GLY A 237 16.97 12.04 -3.44
CA GLY A 237 17.67 11.36 -4.54
C GLY A 237 17.45 9.83 -4.49
N PRO A 238 17.87 9.09 -5.53
CA PRO A 238 17.55 7.67 -5.66
C PRO A 238 18.12 6.80 -4.54
N LEU A 239 19.31 7.10 -4.02
CA LEU A 239 19.98 6.30 -2.99
C LEU A 239 19.41 6.60 -1.59
N GLU A 240 19.14 7.86 -1.30
CA GLU A 240 18.47 8.29 -0.09
C GLU A 240 17.04 7.71 -0.03
N LEU A 241 16.31 7.73 -1.15
CA LEU A 241 14.96 7.18 -1.24
C LEU A 241 14.96 5.65 -1.10
N ALA A 242 15.93 4.96 -1.71
CA ALA A 242 16.09 3.52 -1.54
C ALA A 242 16.27 3.12 -0.07
N ASP A 243 17.13 3.84 0.67
CA ASP A 243 17.32 3.63 2.10
C ASP A 243 16.05 3.93 2.92
N HIS A 244 15.24 4.88 2.47
CA HIS A 244 13.99 5.24 3.14
C HIS A 244 12.89 4.18 2.93
N ILE A 245 12.77 3.65 1.71
CA ILE A 245 11.83 2.56 1.36
C ILE A 245 12.25 1.25 2.04
N GLY A 246 13.54 0.97 2.01
CA GLY A 246 14.16 -0.29 2.41
C GLY A 246 14.72 -1.02 1.20
N LEU A 247 16.02 -1.39 1.25
CA LEU A 247 16.72 -1.98 0.12
C LEU A 247 16.19 -3.37 -0.25
N ASP A 248 15.70 -4.13 0.71
CA ASP A 248 15.01 -5.40 0.49
C ASP A 248 13.70 -5.24 -0.28
N VAL A 249 12.91 -4.21 0.04
CA VAL A 249 11.67 -3.88 -0.68
C VAL A 249 11.99 -3.46 -2.12
N CYS A 250 13.01 -2.58 -2.29
CA CYS A 250 13.47 -2.17 -3.62
C CYS A 250 13.98 -3.35 -4.45
N LEU A 251 14.73 -4.27 -3.82
CA LEU A 251 15.24 -5.47 -4.49
C LEU A 251 14.09 -6.36 -4.94
N HIS A 252 13.17 -6.70 -4.04
CA HIS A 252 12.01 -7.56 -4.33
C HIS A 252 11.17 -6.99 -5.49
N ALA A 253 10.81 -5.71 -5.43
CA ALA A 253 10.03 -5.08 -6.50
C ALA A 253 10.79 -5.04 -7.84
N THR A 254 12.11 -4.86 -7.82
CA THR A 254 12.95 -4.89 -9.03
C THR A 254 13.05 -6.31 -9.59
N GLU A 255 13.16 -7.34 -8.74
CA GLU A 255 13.18 -8.75 -9.15
C GLU A 255 11.84 -9.15 -9.79
N THR A 256 10.71 -8.75 -9.22
CA THR A 256 9.39 -8.96 -9.83
C THR A 256 9.31 -8.32 -11.22
N LEU A 257 9.78 -7.08 -11.38
CA LEU A 257 9.84 -6.43 -12.69
C LEU A 257 10.76 -7.16 -13.67
N HIS A 258 11.87 -7.72 -13.19
CA HIS A 258 12.80 -8.48 -14.02
C HIS A 258 12.19 -9.82 -14.47
N GLU A 259 11.55 -10.53 -13.58
CA GLU A 259 10.88 -11.80 -13.89
C GLU A 259 9.76 -11.63 -14.93
N GLU A 260 8.93 -10.60 -14.78
CA GLU A 260 7.78 -10.35 -15.63
C GLU A 260 8.14 -9.65 -16.96
N LEU A 261 9.17 -8.82 -16.99
CA LEU A 261 9.44 -7.87 -18.09
C LEU A 261 10.84 -8.02 -18.70
N GLY A 262 11.67 -8.89 -18.12
CA GLY A 262 12.96 -9.28 -18.67
C GLY A 262 14.14 -8.38 -18.28
N ASP A 263 15.26 -8.60 -18.97
CA ASP A 263 16.62 -8.19 -18.56
C ASP A 263 16.82 -6.69 -18.36
N ARG A 264 16.02 -5.83 -18.96
CA ARG A 264 16.12 -4.37 -18.75
C ARG A 264 15.87 -3.95 -17.31
N TYR A 265 15.22 -4.81 -16.52
CA TYR A 265 14.94 -4.59 -15.11
C TYR A 265 15.86 -5.38 -14.18
N THR A 266 16.93 -6.00 -14.70
CA THR A 266 17.88 -6.74 -13.87
C THR A 266 18.36 -5.90 -12.68
N PRO A 267 18.21 -6.39 -11.43
CA PRO A 267 18.66 -5.66 -10.25
C PRO A 267 20.16 -5.41 -10.27
N ALA A 268 20.59 -4.23 -9.84
CA ALA A 268 22.00 -3.90 -9.68
C ALA A 268 22.66 -4.86 -8.67
N TYR A 269 23.86 -5.34 -9.00
CA TYR A 269 24.56 -6.30 -8.14
C TYR A 269 24.85 -5.74 -6.74
N LEU A 270 25.19 -4.47 -6.65
CA LEU A 270 25.41 -3.79 -5.38
C LEU A 270 24.16 -3.78 -4.49
N LEU A 271 22.97 -3.62 -5.08
CA LEU A 271 21.70 -3.67 -4.32
C LEU A 271 21.53 -5.06 -3.67
N LYS A 272 21.72 -6.14 -4.42
CA LYS A 272 21.69 -7.52 -3.89
C LYS A 272 22.68 -7.71 -2.75
N ARG A 273 23.93 -7.29 -2.94
CA ARG A 273 24.99 -7.39 -1.92
C ARG A 273 24.66 -6.66 -0.62
N LYS A 274 24.04 -5.48 -0.72
CA LYS A 274 23.64 -4.72 0.47
C LYS A 274 22.54 -5.43 1.24
N VAL A 275 21.55 -5.96 0.55
CA VAL A 275 20.46 -6.74 1.16
C VAL A 275 21.02 -8.01 1.83
N GLU A 276 21.90 -8.77 1.14
CA GLU A 276 22.57 -9.95 1.70
C GLU A 276 23.44 -9.61 2.93
N ALA A 277 24.00 -8.41 2.99
CA ALA A 277 24.77 -7.94 4.15
C ALA A 277 23.91 -7.46 5.33
N GLY A 278 22.57 -7.37 5.16
CA GLY A 278 21.67 -6.82 6.16
C GLY A 278 21.65 -5.29 6.22
N ASP A 279 22.29 -4.61 5.26
CA ASP A 279 22.27 -3.15 5.10
C ASP A 279 20.95 -2.75 4.42
N LEU A 280 19.81 -2.75 5.17
CA LEU A 280 18.48 -2.56 4.59
C LEU A 280 17.99 -1.10 4.57
N GLY A 281 18.87 -0.16 4.82
CA GLY A 281 18.55 1.27 4.88
C GLY A 281 18.21 1.76 6.27
N LYS A 282 17.34 2.76 6.34
CA LYS A 282 16.99 3.45 7.59
C LYS A 282 16.47 2.52 8.69
N LYS A 283 15.72 1.48 8.32
CA LYS A 283 15.13 0.53 9.29
C LYS A 283 16.16 -0.34 10.03
N THR A 284 17.38 -0.46 9.48
CA THR A 284 18.51 -1.18 10.13
C THR A 284 19.63 -0.24 10.55
N GLY A 285 19.44 1.09 10.44
CA GLY A 285 20.45 2.11 10.75
C GLY A 285 21.53 2.24 9.68
N ARG A 286 21.52 1.41 8.63
CA ARG A 286 22.51 1.41 7.57
C ARG A 286 21.97 0.93 6.23
N GLY A 287 22.32 1.65 5.16
CA GLY A 287 22.05 1.33 3.77
C GLY A 287 23.15 1.89 2.87
N PHE A 288 22.80 2.77 1.94
CA PHE A 288 23.78 3.62 1.26
C PHE A 288 24.34 4.67 2.21
N TYR A 289 23.52 5.12 3.15
CA TYR A 289 23.89 6.04 4.23
C TYR A 289 23.91 5.34 5.58
N GLU A 290 24.41 6.05 6.58
CA GLU A 290 24.34 5.64 7.99
C GLU A 290 23.31 6.53 8.70
N TYR A 291 22.49 5.93 9.56
CA TYR A 291 21.38 6.56 10.28
C TYR A 291 21.56 6.33 11.79
N GLU A 292 21.32 7.35 12.59
CA GLU A 292 21.34 7.28 14.06
C GLU A 292 20.01 6.76 14.62
#